data_612889d1caad148544b375465ae65ba6
#
_entry.id   612889d1caad148544b375465ae65ba6
#
_cell.length_a   1.000
_cell.length_b   1.000
_cell.length_c   1.000
_cell.angle_alpha   90.00
_cell.angle_beta   90.00
_cell.angle_gamma   90.00
#
_symmetry.space_group_name_H-M   'P 1'
#
loop_
_entity.id
_entity.type
_entity.pdbx_description
1 polymer ?
#
loop_
_entity_poly.entity_id
_entity_poly.type
_entity_poly.pdbx_seq_one_letter_code
_entity_poly.pdbx_strand_id
1 'polypeptide(L)'
;KALALYLQNQISVAFDVDIHPAAKIGHGIMFDHATGIVVGETSVIENDVSILQGVTLGGTGKESGDRHPKVREGVMIGAGAKILGNIEVGKYAKIGANSVVLQPVPEYATAAGVPARIVGKDKAAKPAFEMNQYFIDDDINLNI
;
A
#
# COMPACT_ATOMS: atom_id res chain seq x y z
N LYS A 1 -24.92 0.81 9.23
CA LYS A 1 -24.13 -0.33 8.69
C LYS A 1 -24.59 -0.72 7.29
N ALA A 2 -25.90 -0.96 7.08
CA ALA A 2 -26.42 -1.36 5.75
C ALA A 2 -26.14 -0.33 4.64
N LEU A 3 -26.37 0.96 4.90
CA LEU A 3 -26.10 2.04 3.96
C LEU A 3 -24.60 2.10 3.58
N ALA A 4 -23.70 1.93 4.53
CA ALA A 4 -22.26 1.95 4.25
C ALA A 4 -21.84 0.80 3.31
N LEU A 5 -22.36 -0.40 3.52
CA LEU A 5 -22.09 -1.54 2.63
C LEU A 5 -22.75 -1.37 1.25
N TYR A 6 -23.93 -0.75 1.19
CA TYR A 6 -24.56 -0.41 -0.07
C TYR A 6 -23.71 0.59 -0.86
N LEU A 7 -23.23 1.66 -0.21
CA LEU A 7 -22.36 2.66 -0.85
C LEU A 7 -21.03 2.05 -1.31
N GLN A 8 -20.42 1.18 -0.51
CA GLN A 8 -19.22 0.43 -0.92
C GLN A 8 -19.48 -0.34 -2.21
N ASN A 9 -20.60 -1.08 -2.29
CA ASN A 9 -20.96 -1.81 -3.50
C ASN A 9 -21.17 -0.88 -4.71
N GLN A 10 -21.85 0.25 -4.54
CA GLN A 10 -22.04 1.23 -5.62
C GLN A 10 -20.73 1.84 -6.11
N ILE A 11 -19.82 2.15 -5.19
CA ILE A 11 -18.48 2.66 -5.51
C ILE A 11 -17.67 1.61 -6.27
N SER A 12 -17.72 0.35 -5.82
CA SER A 12 -17.03 -0.76 -6.48
C SER A 12 -17.53 -0.96 -7.92
N VAL A 13 -18.84 -0.94 -8.11
CA VAL A 13 -19.45 -1.10 -9.45
C VAL A 13 -19.12 0.08 -10.37
N ALA A 14 -19.14 1.32 -9.84
CA ALA A 14 -18.96 2.52 -10.65
C ALA A 14 -17.48 2.82 -10.97
N PHE A 15 -16.56 2.52 -10.06
CA PHE A 15 -15.17 2.97 -10.14
C PHE A 15 -14.13 1.84 -10.06
N ASP A 16 -14.56 0.59 -9.90
CA ASP A 16 -13.67 -0.57 -9.71
C ASP A 16 -12.71 -0.39 -8.52
N VAL A 17 -13.23 0.17 -7.43
CA VAL A 17 -12.50 0.41 -6.18
C VAL A 17 -13.27 -0.20 -5.02
N ASP A 18 -12.65 -1.12 -4.28
CA ASP A 18 -13.28 -1.80 -3.15
C ASP A 18 -12.60 -1.39 -1.83
N ILE A 19 -13.13 -0.36 -1.19
CA ILE A 19 -12.65 0.11 0.11
C ILE A 19 -13.70 -0.22 1.17
N HIS A 20 -13.35 -1.11 2.10
CA HIS A 20 -14.26 -1.51 3.17
C HIS A 20 -14.56 -0.32 4.09
N PRO A 21 -15.84 -0.02 4.42
CA PRO A 21 -16.23 1.17 5.17
C PRO A 21 -15.76 1.19 6.64
N ALA A 22 -15.23 0.09 7.16
CA ALA A 22 -14.60 0.03 8.48
C ALA A 22 -13.09 0.30 8.46
N ALA A 23 -12.47 0.38 7.29
CA ALA A 23 -11.06 0.76 7.16
C ALA A 23 -10.83 2.17 7.75
N LYS A 24 -9.72 2.33 8.45
CA LYS A 24 -9.33 3.62 9.03
C LYS A 24 -8.39 4.34 8.09
N ILE A 25 -8.83 5.46 7.54
CA ILE A 25 -8.09 6.21 6.53
C ILE A 25 -7.87 7.62 7.03
N GLY A 26 -6.62 8.08 7.02
CA GLY A 26 -6.20 9.42 7.40
C GLY A 26 -6.53 10.47 6.33
N HIS A 27 -5.79 11.54 6.32
CA HIS A 27 -5.92 12.62 5.33
C HIS A 27 -4.71 12.69 4.38
N GLY A 28 -4.84 13.45 3.29
CA GLY A 28 -3.77 13.57 2.30
C GLY A 28 -3.51 12.31 1.50
N ILE A 29 -4.50 11.42 1.38
CA ILE A 29 -4.35 10.18 0.65
C ILE A 29 -4.54 10.40 -0.84
N MET A 30 -3.57 9.95 -1.63
CA MET A 30 -3.67 9.91 -3.09
C MET A 30 -3.96 8.48 -3.55
N PHE A 31 -5.06 8.28 -4.23
CA PHE A 31 -5.32 7.09 -5.04
C PHE A 31 -5.08 7.45 -6.50
N ASP A 32 -3.91 7.07 -7.03
CA ASP A 32 -3.54 7.36 -8.40
C ASP A 32 -4.05 6.29 -9.36
N HIS A 33 -4.78 6.70 -10.39
CA HIS A 33 -5.57 5.88 -11.30
C HIS A 33 -6.67 5.05 -10.62
N ALA A 34 -6.47 4.60 -9.42
CA ALA A 34 -7.34 3.94 -8.47
C ALA A 34 -7.96 2.58 -8.90
N THR A 35 -8.12 2.29 -10.18
CA THR A 35 -8.75 1.06 -10.69
C THR A 35 -8.17 -0.19 -10.03
N GLY A 36 -9.04 -1.07 -9.50
CA GLY A 36 -8.63 -2.33 -8.88
C GLY A 36 -7.98 -2.20 -7.50
N ILE A 37 -8.06 -1.04 -6.84
CA ILE A 37 -7.63 -0.91 -5.44
C ILE A 37 -8.61 -1.65 -4.53
N VAL A 38 -8.06 -2.48 -3.64
CA VAL A 38 -8.82 -3.20 -2.60
C VAL A 38 -8.23 -2.89 -1.23
N VAL A 39 -9.07 -2.38 -0.31
CA VAL A 39 -8.70 -2.09 1.08
C VAL A 39 -9.61 -2.85 2.03
N GLY A 40 -9.04 -3.81 2.75
CA GLY A 40 -9.77 -4.69 3.65
C GLY A 40 -10.24 -4.02 4.95
N GLU A 41 -11.18 -4.65 5.63
CA GLU A 41 -11.96 -4.16 6.77
C GLU A 41 -11.13 -3.54 7.91
N THR A 42 -10.04 -4.18 8.29
CA THR A 42 -9.22 -3.74 9.44
C THR A 42 -7.95 -3.01 9.03
N SER A 43 -7.84 -2.62 7.77
CA SER A 43 -6.73 -1.80 7.28
C SER A 43 -6.67 -0.45 7.97
N VAL A 44 -5.44 0.02 8.20
CA VAL A 44 -5.16 1.38 8.64
C VAL A 44 -4.26 2.02 7.60
N ILE A 45 -4.65 3.19 7.10
CA ILE A 45 -3.84 4.03 6.21
C ILE A 45 -3.69 5.36 6.93
N GLU A 46 -2.47 5.69 7.35
CA GLU A 46 -2.16 6.96 8.00
C GLU A 46 -2.10 8.10 6.97
N ASN A 47 -1.66 9.28 7.39
CA ASN A 47 -1.71 10.48 6.55
C ASN A 47 -0.69 10.45 5.40
N ASP A 48 -0.97 11.21 4.36
CA ASP A 48 -0.04 11.50 3.25
C ASP A 48 0.50 10.24 2.55
N VAL A 49 -0.34 9.24 2.38
CA VAL A 49 -0.01 7.97 1.69
C VAL A 49 -0.43 8.04 0.22
N SER A 50 0.43 7.55 -0.68
CA SER A 50 0.12 7.41 -2.10
C SER A 50 0.00 5.95 -2.50
N ILE A 51 -1.11 5.59 -3.14
CA ILE A 51 -1.46 4.23 -3.55
C ILE A 51 -1.83 4.23 -5.02
N LEU A 52 -1.15 3.42 -5.83
CA LEU A 52 -1.42 3.31 -7.25
C LEU A 52 -2.46 2.20 -7.53
N GLN A 53 -2.91 2.13 -8.78
CA GLN A 53 -3.91 1.16 -9.23
C GLN A 53 -3.54 -0.30 -8.91
N GLY A 54 -4.55 -1.14 -8.73
CA GLY A 54 -4.39 -2.58 -8.53
C GLY A 54 -3.77 -3.01 -7.22
N VAL A 55 -3.55 -2.07 -6.27
CA VAL A 55 -3.02 -2.39 -4.94
C VAL A 55 -4.07 -3.12 -4.11
N THR A 56 -3.63 -4.13 -3.36
CA THR A 56 -4.48 -4.83 -2.39
C THR A 56 -3.88 -4.76 -0.99
N LEU A 57 -4.64 -4.24 -0.04
CA LEU A 57 -4.39 -4.35 1.39
C LEU A 57 -5.30 -5.45 1.95
N GLY A 58 -4.83 -6.69 1.90
CA GLY A 58 -5.61 -7.90 2.14
C GLY A 58 -5.22 -8.67 3.41
N GLY A 59 -6.10 -9.57 3.83
CA GLY A 59 -5.79 -10.60 4.82
C GLY A 59 -5.16 -11.84 4.19
N THR A 60 -4.62 -12.74 5.02
CA THR A 60 -4.08 -14.03 4.54
C THR A 60 -5.15 -15.11 4.38
N GLY A 61 -6.38 -14.84 4.81
CA GLY A 61 -7.48 -15.80 4.83
C GLY A 61 -7.44 -16.81 5.99
N LYS A 62 -6.41 -16.77 6.83
CA LYS A 62 -6.24 -17.70 7.96
C LYS A 62 -6.58 -17.07 9.31
N GLU A 63 -6.74 -15.77 9.37
CA GLU A 63 -6.90 -15.01 10.60
C GLU A 63 -8.30 -14.40 10.70
N SER A 64 -8.82 -14.30 11.91
CA SER A 64 -10.02 -13.53 12.25
C SER A 64 -9.62 -12.27 13.02
N GLY A 65 -10.53 -11.29 13.10
CA GLY A 65 -10.27 -10.04 13.80
C GLY A 65 -9.38 -9.09 13.00
N ASP A 66 -8.34 -8.58 13.63
CA ASP A 66 -7.39 -7.64 12.99
C ASP A 66 -6.40 -8.38 12.09
N ARG A 67 -6.65 -8.32 10.78
CA ARG A 67 -6.00 -9.18 9.78
C ARG A 67 -5.47 -8.45 8.56
N HIS A 68 -5.58 -7.12 8.52
CA HIS A 68 -5.18 -6.32 7.36
C HIS A 68 -4.00 -5.39 7.67
N PRO A 69 -3.29 -4.92 6.65
CA PRO A 69 -2.08 -4.10 6.81
C PRO A 69 -2.31 -2.76 7.53
N LYS A 70 -1.23 -2.29 8.17
CA LYS A 70 -1.10 -0.97 8.76
C LYS A 70 -0.07 -0.17 7.97
N VAL A 71 -0.55 0.74 7.16
CA VAL A 71 0.28 1.60 6.30
C VAL A 71 0.51 2.92 7.03
N ARG A 72 1.77 3.20 7.34
CA ARG A 72 2.16 4.39 8.09
C ARG A 72 2.28 5.61 7.19
N GLU A 73 2.43 6.77 7.82
CA GLU A 73 2.52 8.08 7.18
C GLU A 73 3.56 8.12 6.06
N GLY A 74 3.23 8.79 4.96
CA GLY A 74 4.13 9.10 3.87
C GLY A 74 4.56 7.90 3.00
N VAL A 75 3.96 6.73 3.19
CA VAL A 75 4.25 5.54 2.41
C VAL A 75 3.79 5.70 0.96
N MET A 76 4.60 5.19 0.03
CA MET A 76 4.23 5.02 -1.37
C MET A 76 4.08 3.55 -1.72
N ILE A 77 2.95 3.18 -2.32
CA ILE A 77 2.68 1.80 -2.76
C ILE A 77 2.53 1.76 -4.27
N GLY A 78 3.49 1.13 -4.93
CA GLY A 78 3.54 0.99 -6.39
C GLY A 78 2.41 0.14 -6.95
N ALA A 79 2.11 0.35 -8.23
CA ALA A 79 1.00 -0.28 -8.95
C ALA A 79 1.01 -1.80 -8.80
N GLY A 80 -0.16 -2.40 -8.58
CA GLY A 80 -0.34 -3.84 -8.52
C GLY A 80 0.22 -4.53 -7.28
N ALA A 81 0.84 -3.82 -6.33
CA ALA A 81 1.40 -4.44 -5.13
C ALA A 81 0.33 -5.09 -4.25
N LYS A 82 0.67 -6.22 -3.63
CA LYS A 82 -0.18 -6.95 -2.69
C LYS A 82 0.48 -6.96 -1.33
N ILE A 83 -0.16 -6.39 -0.32
CA ILE A 83 0.30 -6.37 1.06
C ILE A 83 -0.69 -7.22 1.85
N LEU A 84 -0.23 -8.34 2.41
CA LEU A 84 -1.11 -9.36 2.95
C LEU A 84 -0.80 -9.67 4.41
N GLY A 85 -1.86 -9.67 5.22
CA GLY A 85 -1.80 -9.97 6.65
C GLY A 85 -1.75 -8.72 7.54
N ASN A 86 -1.83 -8.92 8.85
CA ASN A 86 -1.69 -7.86 9.83
C ASN A 86 -0.21 -7.48 10.01
N ILE A 87 0.35 -6.84 9.00
CA ILE A 87 1.74 -6.39 8.96
C ILE A 87 1.83 -4.88 8.87
N GLU A 88 2.94 -4.33 9.34
CA GLU A 88 3.18 -2.90 9.29
C GLU A 88 4.09 -2.53 8.12
N VAL A 89 3.70 -1.50 7.37
CA VAL A 89 4.57 -0.80 6.42
C VAL A 89 4.97 0.52 7.08
N GLY A 90 6.23 0.61 7.47
CA GLY A 90 6.77 1.72 8.26
C GLY A 90 6.73 3.06 7.53
N LYS A 91 6.85 4.15 8.31
CA LYS A 91 6.79 5.52 7.77
C LYS A 91 7.76 5.74 6.62
N TYR A 92 7.29 6.45 5.61
CA TYR A 92 8.08 6.79 4.42
C TYR A 92 8.71 5.60 3.70
N ALA A 93 8.20 4.40 3.93
CA ALA A 93 8.60 3.23 3.16
C ALA A 93 8.05 3.30 1.73
N LYS A 94 8.70 2.58 0.84
CA LYS A 94 8.34 2.49 -0.58
C LYS A 94 8.13 1.02 -0.94
N ILE A 95 7.01 0.71 -1.55
CA ILE A 95 6.69 -0.63 -2.04
C ILE A 95 6.73 -0.63 -3.57
N GLY A 96 7.55 -1.52 -4.12
CA GLY A 96 7.70 -1.68 -5.55
C GLY A 96 6.44 -2.16 -6.25
N ALA A 97 6.28 -1.77 -7.52
CA ALA A 97 5.17 -2.23 -8.35
C ALA A 97 5.16 -3.78 -8.44
N ASN A 98 3.97 -4.36 -8.44
CA ASN A 98 3.73 -5.81 -8.50
C ASN A 98 4.42 -6.65 -7.40
N SER A 99 4.84 -6.01 -6.31
CA SER A 99 5.45 -6.72 -5.18
C SER A 99 4.41 -7.44 -4.33
N VAL A 100 4.80 -8.56 -3.72
CA VAL A 100 3.97 -9.29 -2.75
C VAL A 100 4.64 -9.23 -1.39
N VAL A 101 4.12 -8.37 -0.52
CA VAL A 101 4.66 -8.09 0.82
C VAL A 101 3.97 -8.97 1.84
N LEU A 102 4.74 -9.85 2.48
CA LEU A 102 4.28 -10.83 3.46
C LEU A 102 4.93 -10.65 4.84
N GLN A 103 5.82 -9.67 4.98
CA GLN A 103 6.55 -9.36 6.20
C GLN A 103 6.53 -7.86 6.46
N PRO A 104 6.65 -7.41 7.72
CA PRO A 104 6.75 -5.99 8.02
C PRO A 104 7.88 -5.31 7.25
N VAL A 105 7.64 -4.08 6.82
CA VAL A 105 8.62 -3.26 6.12
C VAL A 105 9.07 -2.14 7.05
N PRO A 106 10.37 -2.01 7.34
CA PRO A 106 10.89 -0.95 8.20
C PRO A 106 10.62 0.45 7.62
N GLU A 107 10.63 1.45 8.49
CA GLU A 107 10.55 2.85 8.06
C GLU A 107 11.70 3.22 7.10
N TYR A 108 11.41 4.07 6.12
CA TYR A 108 12.33 4.53 5.08
C TYR A 108 12.92 3.42 4.21
N ALA A 109 12.40 2.19 4.30
CA ALA A 109 12.88 1.07 3.49
C ALA A 109 12.14 1.00 2.16
N THR A 110 12.83 0.52 1.14
CA THR A 110 12.22 0.11 -0.13
C THR A 110 12.12 -1.41 -0.15
N ALA A 111 10.91 -1.93 -0.35
CA ALA A 111 10.66 -3.36 -0.49
C ALA A 111 10.13 -3.66 -1.89
N ALA A 112 10.70 -4.67 -2.56
CA ALA A 112 10.29 -5.06 -3.91
C ALA A 112 10.42 -6.56 -4.15
N GLY A 113 9.67 -7.07 -5.11
CA GLY A 113 9.72 -8.45 -5.57
C GLY A 113 8.60 -9.36 -5.07
N VAL A 114 8.65 -10.64 -5.45
CA VAL A 114 7.68 -11.70 -5.11
C VAL A 114 8.41 -12.96 -4.63
N PRO A 115 8.43 -13.25 -3.32
CA PRO A 115 8.02 -12.38 -2.21
C PRO A 115 8.94 -11.15 -2.08
N ALA A 116 8.41 -10.05 -1.58
CA ALA A 116 9.17 -8.80 -1.45
C ALA A 116 10.33 -8.94 -0.45
N ARG A 117 11.42 -8.26 -0.77
CA ARG A 117 12.62 -8.13 0.07
C ARG A 117 13.00 -6.66 0.16
N ILE A 118 13.69 -6.29 1.22
CA ILE A 118 14.26 -4.94 1.35
C ILE A 118 15.40 -4.82 0.34
N VAL A 119 15.27 -3.84 -0.56
CA VAL A 119 16.23 -3.57 -1.65
C VAL A 119 16.95 -2.23 -1.49
N GLY A 120 16.49 -1.39 -0.56
CA GLY A 120 17.12 -0.11 -0.28
C GLY A 120 16.60 0.51 1.01
N LYS A 121 17.25 1.60 1.45
CA LYS A 121 16.82 2.42 2.57
C LYS A 121 17.31 3.85 2.38
N ASP A 122 16.39 4.81 2.32
CA ASP A 122 16.70 6.22 2.17
C ASP A 122 15.92 7.05 3.19
N LYS A 123 16.62 7.57 4.20
CA LYS A 123 16.03 8.39 5.26
C LYS A 123 15.67 9.81 4.82
N ALA A 124 16.17 10.27 3.68
CA ALA A 124 15.87 11.60 3.15
C ALA A 124 14.65 11.58 2.23
N ALA A 125 14.26 10.42 1.69
CA ALA A 125 13.17 10.30 0.74
C ALA A 125 11.79 10.54 1.40
N LYS A 126 10.94 11.23 0.67
CA LYS A 126 9.50 11.37 0.96
C LYS A 126 8.71 10.79 -0.22
N PRO A 127 8.69 9.46 -0.37
CA PRO A 127 8.28 8.79 -1.59
C PRO A 127 6.86 9.11 -2.04
N ALA A 128 5.93 9.29 -1.10
CA ALA A 128 4.55 9.64 -1.42
C ALA A 128 4.42 11.02 -2.10
N PHE A 129 5.30 11.96 -1.78
CA PHE A 129 5.28 13.30 -2.37
C PHE A 129 6.07 13.38 -3.68
N GLU A 130 7.10 12.57 -3.81
CA GLU A 130 7.96 12.58 -4.99
C GLU A 130 7.40 11.71 -6.11
N MET A 131 6.52 10.74 -5.80
CA MET A 131 5.97 9.74 -6.72
C MET A 131 7.04 9.00 -7.53
N ASN A 132 8.27 8.98 -7.01
CA ASN A 132 9.39 8.34 -7.67
C ASN A 132 9.31 6.81 -7.54
N GLN A 133 9.09 6.12 -8.63
CA GLN A 133 8.96 4.66 -8.70
C GLN A 133 10.28 3.95 -9.05
N TYR A 134 11.39 4.66 -9.19
CA TYR A 134 12.69 4.04 -9.39
C TYR A 134 13.18 3.40 -8.08
N PHE A 135 13.74 2.19 -8.21
CA PHE A 135 14.20 1.35 -7.09
C PHE A 135 15.73 1.23 -7.05
N ILE A 136 16.39 1.96 -7.94
CA ILE A 136 17.84 1.91 -8.09
C ILE A 136 18.42 3.04 -7.23
N ASP A 137 19.26 2.69 -6.25
CA ASP A 137 20.17 3.65 -5.66
C ASP A 137 21.09 4.17 -6.76
N ASP A 138 21.32 5.48 -6.79
CA ASP A 138 22.22 6.14 -7.76
C ASP A 138 23.66 5.57 -7.73
N ASP A 139 23.99 4.74 -6.74
CA ASP A 139 25.27 4.07 -6.58
C ASP A 139 25.38 2.72 -7.32
N ILE A 140 24.30 2.20 -7.90
CA ILE A 140 24.37 1.00 -8.76
C ILE A 140 24.58 1.44 -10.20
N ASN A 141 25.83 1.57 -10.57
CA ASN A 141 26.26 1.85 -11.92
C ASN A 141 25.95 0.62 -12.81
N LEU A 142 24.72 0.52 -13.31
CA LEU A 142 24.36 -0.46 -14.31
C LEU A 142 24.96 -0.02 -15.65
N ASN A 143 26.24 -0.35 -15.87
CA ASN A 143 26.81 -0.39 -17.20
C ASN A 143 26.11 -1.51 -17.98
N ILE A 144 25.03 -1.15 -18.64
CA ILE A 144 24.39 -1.98 -19.66
C ILE A 144 24.86 -1.48 -21.02
#